data_935ebe3d570b808006c835ab6e644a5c
#
_entry.id   935ebe3d570b808006c835ab6e644a5c
#
_cell.length_a   1.000
_cell.length_b   1.000
_cell.length_c   1.000
_cell.angle_alpha   90.00
_cell.angle_beta   90.00
_cell.angle_gamma   90.00
#
_symmetry.space_group_name_H-M   'P 1'
#
loop_
_entity.id
_entity.type
_entity.pdbx_description
1 polymer ?
#
loop_
_entity_poly.entity_id
_entity_poly.type
_entity_poly.pdbx_seq_one_letter_code
_entity_poly.pdbx_strand_id
1 'polypeptide(L)'
;NGWREEVNDLSALEAAANLLSDVDSLLENHPASKDPKPGKPAGPGYGPLLRSGTALCYTAWEVYVEEALIETVEWLLENLQPQELPQAMRDWVAKESSDPWAFVGDSWRSEVLRLVRNRVDGDAQGRYGFNTASVGNVRSLYQQILGFDPLQGIRWQKKSNAAVREDISLLVQVRGEIVHKGTTPGALNLGGVRGWADFVRRLTEKFDGCLVEFRLKV
;
A
#
# COMPACT_ATOMS: atom_id res chain seq x y z
N ASN A 1 5.44 23.03 1.79
CA ASN A 1 4.24 22.84 0.93
C ASN A 1 4.58 22.49 -0.53
N GLY A 2 5.85 22.49 -0.96
CA GLY A 2 6.24 22.21 -2.34
C GLY A 2 6.50 20.73 -2.66
N TRP A 3 6.58 19.85 -1.68
CA TRP A 3 6.93 18.44 -1.87
C TRP A 3 5.73 17.52 -2.20
N ARG A 4 4.49 18.01 -2.02
CA ARG A 4 3.27 17.23 -2.29
C ARG A 4 2.66 17.45 -3.68
N GLU A 5 3.01 18.54 -4.36
CA GLU A 5 2.46 18.85 -5.70
C GLU A 5 3.14 18.06 -6.83
N GLU A 6 4.41 17.62 -6.66
CA GLU A 6 5.11 16.82 -7.69
C GLU A 6 4.84 15.30 -7.60
N VAL A 7 4.27 14.81 -6.48
CA VAL A 7 3.97 13.37 -6.28
C VAL A 7 2.59 12.99 -6.83
N ASN A 8 1.75 13.96 -7.18
CA ASN A 8 0.36 13.74 -7.56
C ASN A 8 0.14 13.30 -9.03
N ASP A 9 1.19 13.16 -9.83
CA ASP A 9 1.09 12.74 -11.24
C ASP A 9 1.47 11.26 -11.48
N LEU A 10 1.99 10.55 -10.46
CA LEU A 10 2.34 9.14 -10.59
C LEU A 10 1.18 8.24 -10.16
N SER A 11 0.87 7.22 -10.95
CA SER A 11 -0.09 6.21 -10.52
C SER A 11 0.41 5.47 -9.27
N ALA A 12 -0.51 4.90 -8.48
CA ALA A 12 -0.15 4.12 -7.28
C ALA A 12 0.85 3.00 -7.59
N LEU A 13 0.70 2.35 -8.75
CA LEU A 13 1.65 1.33 -9.22
C LEU A 13 3.02 1.92 -9.52
N GLU A 14 3.09 3.08 -10.15
CA GLU A 14 4.35 3.76 -10.47
C GLU A 14 5.05 4.24 -9.20
N ALA A 15 4.32 4.80 -8.24
CA ALA A 15 4.88 5.21 -6.95
C ALA A 15 5.50 4.01 -6.20
N ALA A 16 4.80 2.88 -6.14
CA ALA A 16 5.33 1.66 -5.55
C ALA A 16 6.52 1.09 -6.34
N ALA A 17 6.47 1.10 -7.68
CA ALA A 17 7.55 0.62 -8.53
C ALA A 17 8.82 1.44 -8.37
N ASN A 18 8.72 2.75 -8.21
CA ASN A 18 9.85 3.65 -7.95
C ASN A 18 10.54 3.28 -6.63
N LEU A 19 9.78 3.09 -5.55
CA LEU A 19 10.32 2.65 -4.27
C LEU A 19 11.00 1.28 -4.35
N LEU A 20 10.45 0.35 -5.14
CA LEU A 20 11.05 -0.96 -5.35
C LEU A 20 12.32 -0.87 -6.24
N SER A 21 12.38 0.06 -7.18
CA SER A 21 13.60 0.37 -7.94
C SER A 21 14.71 0.93 -7.05
N ASP A 22 14.35 1.75 -6.05
CA ASP A 22 15.29 2.22 -5.04
C ASP A 22 15.83 1.07 -4.19
N VAL A 23 14.98 0.08 -3.86
CA VAL A 23 15.44 -1.17 -3.19
C VAL A 23 16.47 -1.89 -4.05
N ASP A 24 16.20 -2.09 -5.33
CA ASP A 24 17.10 -2.77 -6.26
C ASP A 24 18.45 -2.03 -6.33
N SER A 25 18.43 -0.71 -6.51
CA SER A 25 19.60 0.16 -6.55
C SER A 25 20.39 0.11 -5.23
N LEU A 26 19.71 0.10 -4.10
CA LEU A 26 20.32 -0.05 -2.78
C LEU A 26 21.03 -1.40 -2.65
N LEU A 27 20.43 -2.49 -3.09
CA LEU A 27 20.96 -3.85 -3.00
C LEU A 27 22.14 -4.09 -3.96
N GLU A 28 22.30 -3.32 -5.03
CA GLU A 28 23.48 -3.37 -5.91
C GLU A 28 24.77 -3.01 -5.17
N ASN A 29 24.68 -2.22 -4.10
CA ASN A 29 25.81 -1.88 -3.26
C ASN A 29 26.25 -3.02 -2.31
N HIS A 30 25.48 -4.11 -2.24
CA HIS A 30 25.86 -5.26 -1.43
C HIS A 30 26.95 -6.09 -2.14
N PRO A 31 28.04 -6.49 -1.48
CA PRO A 31 29.17 -7.20 -2.12
C PRO A 31 28.76 -8.47 -2.85
N ALA A 32 27.82 -9.22 -2.30
CA ALA A 32 27.33 -10.44 -2.93
C ALA A 32 26.50 -10.19 -4.20
N SER A 33 26.16 -8.95 -4.51
CA SER A 33 25.56 -8.59 -5.80
C SER A 33 26.62 -8.55 -6.93
N LYS A 34 27.88 -8.22 -6.56
CA LYS A 34 29.01 -8.11 -7.51
C LYS A 34 29.81 -9.40 -7.63
N ASP A 35 29.93 -10.16 -6.55
CA ASP A 35 30.67 -11.42 -6.50
C ASP A 35 29.90 -12.44 -5.62
N PRO A 36 28.93 -13.14 -6.19
CA PRO A 36 28.12 -14.09 -5.47
C PRO A 36 28.94 -15.34 -5.11
N LYS A 37 29.54 -15.36 -3.93
CA LYS A 37 30.19 -16.55 -3.37
C LYS A 37 29.20 -17.30 -2.47
N PRO A 38 28.75 -18.51 -2.87
CA PRO A 38 27.83 -19.29 -2.02
C PRO A 38 28.44 -19.56 -0.65
N GLY A 39 27.65 -19.34 0.40
CA GLY A 39 28.00 -19.72 1.77
C GLY A 39 28.90 -18.76 2.55
N LYS A 40 29.36 -17.65 1.96
CA LYS A 40 30.12 -16.65 2.71
C LYS A 40 29.16 -15.58 3.27
N PRO A 41 29.01 -15.43 4.60
CA PRO A 41 28.27 -14.32 5.18
C PRO A 41 28.84 -12.98 4.67
N ALA A 42 27.98 -12.03 4.37
CA ALA A 42 28.43 -10.66 4.15
C ALA A 42 29.18 -10.20 5.39
N GLY A 43 30.33 -9.54 5.19
CA GLY A 43 31.10 -9.00 6.30
C GLY A 43 30.27 -8.02 7.17
N PRO A 44 30.73 -7.66 8.36
CA PRO A 44 30.05 -6.73 9.23
C PRO A 44 29.86 -5.37 8.49
N GLY A 45 28.65 -4.80 8.59
CA GLY A 45 28.35 -3.48 8.01
C GLY A 45 27.20 -3.44 6.99
N TYR A 46 26.75 -4.58 6.45
CA TYR A 46 25.65 -4.61 5.47
C TYR A 46 24.26 -4.79 6.08
N GLY A 47 24.16 -5.00 7.37
CA GLY A 47 22.88 -5.07 8.10
C GLY A 47 22.00 -3.82 7.92
N PRO A 48 22.52 -2.60 8.02
CA PRO A 48 21.72 -1.39 7.76
C PRO A 48 21.12 -1.35 6.36
N LEU A 49 21.88 -1.73 5.33
CA LEU A 49 21.44 -1.78 3.94
C LEU A 49 20.28 -2.77 3.75
N LEU A 50 20.40 -3.96 4.33
CA LEU A 50 19.34 -4.98 4.26
C LEU A 50 18.07 -4.55 5.02
N ARG A 51 18.24 -3.91 6.20
CA ARG A 51 17.11 -3.36 6.96
C ARG A 51 16.40 -2.24 6.18
N SER A 52 17.17 -1.32 5.60
CA SER A 52 16.60 -0.23 4.79
C SER A 52 15.85 -0.76 3.57
N GLY A 53 16.42 -1.73 2.85
CA GLY A 53 15.74 -2.36 1.71
C GLY A 53 14.43 -3.04 2.12
N THR A 54 14.41 -3.75 3.27
CA THR A 54 13.16 -4.36 3.76
C THR A 54 12.13 -3.32 4.18
N ALA A 55 12.56 -2.24 4.84
CA ALA A 55 11.66 -1.16 5.22
C ALA A 55 11.05 -0.49 3.99
N LEU A 56 11.85 -0.25 2.94
CA LEU A 56 11.37 0.30 1.67
C LEU A 56 10.39 -0.65 0.95
N CYS A 57 10.61 -1.97 0.98
CA CYS A 57 9.63 -2.93 0.45
C CYS A 57 8.27 -2.79 1.15
N TYR A 58 8.27 -2.64 2.47
CA TYR A 58 7.02 -2.41 3.21
C TYR A 58 6.42 -1.05 2.88
N THR A 59 7.22 0.01 2.81
CA THR A 59 6.75 1.36 2.43
C THR A 59 6.12 1.36 1.03
N ALA A 60 6.70 0.64 0.07
CA ALA A 60 6.13 0.50 -1.27
C ALA A 60 4.73 -0.15 -1.23
N TRP A 61 4.53 -1.16 -0.38
CA TRP A 61 3.21 -1.77 -0.16
C TRP A 61 2.23 -0.80 0.50
N GLU A 62 2.65 -0.08 1.53
CA GLU A 62 1.81 0.86 2.28
C GLU A 62 1.36 2.02 1.39
N VAL A 63 2.29 2.69 0.71
CA VAL A 63 2.01 3.77 -0.26
C VAL A 63 1.06 3.28 -1.36
N TYR A 64 1.31 2.09 -1.92
CA TYR A 64 0.43 1.53 -2.94
C TYR A 64 -1.01 1.37 -2.43
N VAL A 65 -1.20 0.81 -1.23
CA VAL A 65 -2.55 0.61 -0.66
C VAL A 65 -3.30 1.92 -0.47
N GLU A 66 -2.61 2.95 -0.03
CA GLU A 66 -3.17 4.28 0.21
C GLU A 66 -3.56 4.97 -1.10
N GLU A 67 -2.62 5.09 -2.02
CA GLU A 67 -2.82 5.79 -3.29
C GLU A 67 -3.81 5.04 -4.21
N ALA A 68 -3.76 3.71 -4.28
CA ALA A 68 -4.68 2.93 -5.10
C ALA A 68 -6.15 3.03 -4.63
N LEU A 69 -6.39 3.25 -3.34
CA LEU A 69 -7.72 3.57 -2.84
C LEU A 69 -8.17 4.94 -3.33
N ILE A 70 -7.31 5.96 -3.20
CA ILE A 70 -7.60 7.32 -3.62
C ILE A 70 -7.90 7.37 -5.12
N GLU A 71 -7.04 6.80 -5.96
CA GLU A 71 -7.26 6.69 -7.41
C GLU A 71 -8.57 5.97 -7.77
N THR A 72 -8.87 4.89 -7.05
CA THR A 72 -10.12 4.16 -7.28
C THR A 72 -11.32 5.03 -6.97
N VAL A 73 -11.28 5.79 -5.87
CA VAL A 73 -12.34 6.71 -5.49
C VAL A 73 -12.45 7.86 -6.49
N GLU A 74 -11.35 8.46 -6.90
CA GLU A 74 -11.32 9.51 -7.92
C GLU A 74 -11.98 9.03 -9.22
N TRP A 75 -11.62 7.84 -9.69
CA TRP A 75 -12.25 7.23 -10.85
C TRP A 75 -13.77 7.06 -10.68
N LEU A 76 -14.22 6.57 -9.50
CA LEU A 76 -15.66 6.42 -9.22
C LEU A 76 -16.38 7.77 -9.25
N LEU A 77 -15.78 8.81 -8.65
CA LEU A 77 -16.36 10.14 -8.59
C LEU A 77 -16.42 10.84 -9.96
N GLU A 78 -15.50 10.53 -10.86
CA GLU A 78 -15.50 11.06 -12.23
C GLU A 78 -16.52 10.35 -13.14
N ASN A 79 -16.72 9.06 -12.97
CA ASN A 79 -17.48 8.24 -13.90
C ASN A 79 -18.90 7.91 -13.46
N LEU A 80 -19.24 8.06 -12.16
CA LEU A 80 -20.53 7.68 -11.59
C LEU A 80 -21.28 8.88 -11.00
N GLN A 81 -22.60 8.76 -10.96
CA GLN A 81 -23.46 9.67 -10.22
C GLN A 81 -23.59 9.24 -8.75
N PRO A 82 -23.98 10.13 -7.81
CA PRO A 82 -24.05 9.81 -6.38
C PRO A 82 -24.83 8.54 -6.05
N GLN A 83 -25.93 8.28 -6.76
CA GLN A 83 -26.77 7.09 -6.55
C GLN A 83 -26.16 5.79 -7.08
N GLU A 84 -25.16 5.88 -7.97
CA GLU A 84 -24.47 4.75 -8.59
C GLU A 84 -23.23 4.33 -7.78
N LEU A 85 -22.76 5.20 -6.88
CA LEU A 85 -21.64 4.87 -6.01
C LEU A 85 -21.91 3.62 -5.16
N PRO A 86 -20.88 2.83 -4.85
CA PRO A 86 -21.02 1.66 -3.98
C PRO A 86 -21.80 1.97 -2.70
N GLN A 87 -22.73 1.10 -2.31
CA GLN A 87 -23.57 1.31 -1.12
C GLN A 87 -22.71 1.55 0.14
N ALA A 88 -21.63 0.79 0.30
CA ALA A 88 -20.72 0.96 1.43
C ALA A 88 -20.14 2.38 1.50
N MET A 89 -19.74 2.95 0.35
CA MET A 89 -19.23 4.33 0.28
C MET A 89 -20.31 5.33 0.69
N ARG A 90 -21.53 5.19 0.18
CA ARG A 90 -22.65 6.08 0.53
C ARG A 90 -22.96 6.04 2.03
N ASP A 91 -23.03 4.85 2.60
CA ASP A 91 -23.31 4.65 4.02
C ASP A 91 -22.17 5.22 4.90
N TRP A 92 -20.93 5.01 4.48
CA TRP A 92 -19.77 5.54 5.17
C TRP A 92 -19.71 7.07 5.12
N VAL A 93 -19.89 7.67 3.93
CA VAL A 93 -19.93 9.14 3.74
C VAL A 93 -21.06 9.75 4.59
N ALA A 94 -22.25 9.16 4.58
CA ALA A 94 -23.37 9.65 5.37
C ALA A 94 -23.09 9.63 6.89
N LYS A 95 -22.25 8.71 7.36
CA LYS A 95 -21.84 8.59 8.76
C LYS A 95 -20.72 9.57 9.14
N GLU A 96 -19.74 9.76 8.24
CA GLU A 96 -18.56 10.60 8.51
C GLU A 96 -18.82 12.09 8.28
N SER A 97 -19.77 12.44 7.44
CA SER A 97 -20.10 13.83 7.15
C SER A 97 -20.89 14.46 8.29
N SER A 98 -20.40 15.62 8.73
CA SER A 98 -21.07 16.47 9.73
C SER A 98 -21.84 17.64 9.12
N ASP A 99 -21.60 17.95 7.83
CA ASP A 99 -22.22 19.06 7.13
C ASP A 99 -22.94 18.59 5.86
N PRO A 100 -24.29 18.47 5.89
CA PRO A 100 -25.08 18.11 4.71
C PRO A 100 -24.95 19.10 3.56
N TRP A 101 -24.65 20.36 3.83
CA TRP A 101 -24.56 21.40 2.81
C TRP A 101 -23.29 21.30 1.95
N ALA A 102 -22.27 20.60 2.46
CA ALA A 102 -21.05 20.30 1.68
C ALA A 102 -21.33 19.44 0.43
N PHE A 103 -22.51 18.79 0.38
CA PHE A 103 -22.91 17.92 -0.74
C PHE A 103 -23.87 18.59 -1.73
N VAL A 104 -24.14 19.87 -1.56
CA VAL A 104 -25.03 20.61 -2.47
C VAL A 104 -24.29 21.02 -3.74
N GLY A 105 -24.94 20.81 -4.91
CA GLY A 105 -24.35 21.12 -6.21
C GLY A 105 -23.20 20.17 -6.58
N ASP A 106 -22.18 20.66 -7.28
CA ASP A 106 -21.06 19.86 -7.76
C ASP A 106 -19.96 19.60 -6.71
N SER A 107 -20.08 20.20 -5.51
CA SER A 107 -19.06 20.07 -4.45
C SER A 107 -19.03 18.70 -3.78
N TRP A 108 -20.04 17.86 -4.00
CA TRP A 108 -20.12 16.54 -3.38
C TRP A 108 -18.89 15.63 -3.70
N ARG A 109 -18.34 15.74 -4.92
CA ARG A 109 -17.15 14.98 -5.33
C ARG A 109 -15.94 15.34 -4.48
N SER A 110 -15.68 16.64 -4.37
CA SER A 110 -14.55 17.13 -3.57
C SER A 110 -14.71 16.82 -2.09
N GLU A 111 -15.95 16.82 -1.56
CA GLU A 111 -16.21 16.48 -0.17
C GLU A 111 -16.01 14.99 0.11
N VAL A 112 -16.50 14.10 -0.76
CA VAL A 112 -16.24 12.66 -0.65
C VAL A 112 -14.74 12.38 -0.70
N LEU A 113 -14.03 12.96 -1.67
CA LEU A 113 -12.57 12.78 -1.79
C LEU A 113 -11.84 13.31 -0.55
N ARG A 114 -12.22 14.46 -0.03
CA ARG A 114 -11.66 15.02 1.21
C ARG A 114 -11.84 14.07 2.40
N LEU A 115 -13.03 13.47 2.54
CA LEU A 115 -13.28 12.49 3.61
C LEU A 115 -12.39 11.25 3.46
N VAL A 116 -12.23 10.74 2.22
CA VAL A 116 -11.35 9.59 1.95
C VAL A 116 -9.89 9.93 2.25
N ARG A 117 -9.40 11.08 1.79
CA ARG A 117 -8.04 11.54 2.10
C ARG A 117 -7.82 11.69 3.61
N ASN A 118 -8.77 12.28 4.34
CA ASN A 118 -8.70 12.37 5.80
C ASN A 118 -8.68 10.97 6.47
N ARG A 119 -9.34 9.98 5.89
CA ARG A 119 -9.32 8.60 6.39
C ARG A 119 -7.97 7.91 6.15
N VAL A 120 -7.29 8.26 5.07
CA VAL A 120 -5.96 7.73 4.69
C VAL A 120 -4.85 8.51 5.42
N ASP A 121 -4.80 9.82 5.27
CA ASP A 121 -3.72 10.68 5.77
C ASP A 121 -3.85 11.07 7.25
N GLY A 122 -5.05 10.95 7.81
CA GLY A 122 -5.44 11.60 9.05
C GLY A 122 -6.02 12.99 8.81
N ASP A 123 -6.59 13.58 9.84
CA ASP A 123 -7.23 14.90 9.74
C ASP A 123 -6.55 15.97 10.61
N ALA A 124 -6.88 17.22 10.33
CA ALA A 124 -6.35 18.37 11.08
C ALA A 124 -6.81 18.39 12.57
N GLN A 125 -7.82 17.60 12.93
CA GLN A 125 -8.34 17.46 14.29
C GLN A 125 -7.58 16.39 15.09
N GLY A 126 -6.54 15.78 14.52
CA GLY A 126 -5.65 14.82 15.17
C GLY A 126 -6.17 13.38 15.16
N ARG A 127 -7.15 13.04 14.30
CA ARG A 127 -7.47 11.64 14.02
C ARG A 127 -6.33 11.02 13.21
N TYR A 128 -5.83 9.88 13.69
CA TYR A 128 -4.80 9.14 12.99
C TYR A 128 -5.36 8.56 11.68
N GLY A 129 -4.62 8.70 10.62
CA GLY A 129 -4.90 8.08 9.33
C GLY A 129 -4.71 6.57 9.33
N PHE A 130 -4.61 6.03 8.13
CA PHE A 130 -4.20 4.65 7.93
C PHE A 130 -2.69 4.54 8.24
N ASN A 131 -2.31 3.70 9.19
CA ASN A 131 -0.94 3.71 9.73
C ASN A 131 -0.20 2.37 9.62
N THR A 132 -0.83 1.36 9.11
CA THR A 132 -0.21 0.04 8.93
C THR A 132 -0.98 -0.77 7.90
N ALA A 133 -0.32 -1.10 6.79
CA ALA A 133 -0.87 -1.91 5.70
C ALA A 133 -0.87 -3.42 6.04
N SER A 134 -1.41 -3.78 7.23
CA SER A 134 -1.67 -5.16 7.61
C SER A 134 -2.88 -5.72 6.88
N VAL A 135 -2.98 -7.05 6.78
CA VAL A 135 -4.12 -7.72 6.14
C VAL A 135 -5.46 -7.25 6.70
N GLY A 136 -5.56 -7.11 8.04
CA GLY A 136 -6.79 -6.68 8.70
C GLY A 136 -7.14 -5.22 8.40
N ASN A 137 -6.15 -4.33 8.46
CA ASN A 137 -6.36 -2.90 8.22
C ASN A 137 -6.69 -2.61 6.75
N VAL A 138 -5.99 -3.25 5.79
CA VAL A 138 -6.28 -3.13 4.36
C VAL A 138 -7.71 -3.61 4.06
N ARG A 139 -8.07 -4.79 4.56
CA ARG A 139 -9.43 -5.31 4.43
C ARG A 139 -10.45 -4.33 4.99
N SER A 140 -10.26 -3.84 6.21
CA SER A 140 -11.18 -2.93 6.89
C SER A 140 -11.35 -1.63 6.09
N LEU A 141 -10.25 -1.04 5.62
CA LEU A 141 -10.25 0.20 4.85
C LEU A 141 -11.05 0.06 3.55
N TYR A 142 -10.76 -0.97 2.76
CA TYR A 142 -11.41 -1.19 1.47
C TYR A 142 -12.86 -1.64 1.61
N GLN A 143 -13.17 -2.51 2.56
CA GLN A 143 -14.57 -2.90 2.83
C GLN A 143 -15.41 -1.72 3.31
N GLN A 144 -14.85 -0.84 4.13
CA GLN A 144 -15.54 0.34 4.65
C GLN A 144 -15.91 1.31 3.53
N ILE A 145 -14.99 1.55 2.59
CA ILE A 145 -15.15 2.58 1.57
C ILE A 145 -15.74 2.01 0.28
N LEU A 146 -15.21 0.89 -0.22
CA LEU A 146 -15.61 0.32 -1.51
C LEU A 146 -16.60 -0.86 -1.39
N GLY A 147 -16.75 -1.44 -0.20
CA GLY A 147 -17.64 -2.57 0.04
C GLY A 147 -17.07 -3.92 -0.33
N PHE A 148 -15.76 -4.02 -0.69
CA PHE A 148 -15.14 -5.30 -1.01
C PHE A 148 -13.74 -5.43 -0.42
N ASP A 149 -13.21 -6.65 -0.38
CA ASP A 149 -11.85 -6.97 0.08
C ASP A 149 -11.00 -7.41 -1.11
N PRO A 150 -10.11 -6.54 -1.66
CA PRO A 150 -9.27 -6.89 -2.78
C PRO A 150 -8.36 -8.11 -2.50
N LEU A 151 -7.93 -8.29 -1.25
CA LEU A 151 -7.10 -9.43 -0.86
C LEU A 151 -7.81 -10.79 -0.98
N GLN A 152 -9.13 -10.83 -1.08
CA GLN A 152 -9.87 -12.06 -1.37
C GLN A 152 -9.84 -12.42 -2.86
N GLY A 153 -9.78 -11.41 -3.74
CA GLY A 153 -9.76 -11.59 -5.20
C GLY A 153 -8.41 -12.01 -5.77
N ILE A 154 -7.33 -11.80 -5.02
CA ILE A 154 -5.98 -12.08 -5.50
C ILE A 154 -5.82 -13.56 -5.86
N ARG A 155 -5.42 -13.82 -7.11
CA ARG A 155 -5.08 -15.17 -7.59
C ARG A 155 -3.60 -15.23 -7.92
N TRP A 156 -2.91 -16.12 -7.21
CA TRP A 156 -1.48 -16.33 -7.38
C TRP A 156 -1.19 -17.76 -7.86
N GLN A 157 -0.35 -17.89 -8.88
CA GLN A 157 0.10 -19.22 -9.29
C GLN A 157 0.96 -19.84 -8.19
N LYS A 158 0.69 -21.08 -7.83
CA LYS A 158 1.45 -21.87 -6.86
C LYS A 158 1.45 -21.35 -5.41
N LYS A 159 0.59 -20.38 -5.08
CA LYS A 159 0.47 -19.86 -3.72
C LYS A 159 -1.00 -19.63 -3.36
N SER A 160 -1.44 -20.08 -2.20
CA SER A 160 -2.79 -19.86 -1.72
C SER A 160 -2.97 -18.42 -1.21
N ASN A 161 -4.21 -17.90 -1.19
CA ASN A 161 -4.51 -16.61 -0.59
C ASN A 161 -4.14 -16.55 0.91
N ALA A 162 -4.25 -17.67 1.61
CA ALA A 162 -3.81 -17.76 3.01
C ALA A 162 -2.31 -17.49 3.12
N ALA A 163 -1.50 -18.15 2.29
CA ALA A 163 -0.05 -17.95 2.29
C ALA A 163 0.37 -16.54 1.86
N VAL A 164 -0.38 -15.89 0.94
CA VAL A 164 -0.13 -14.48 0.59
C VAL A 164 -0.39 -13.56 1.80
N ARG A 165 -1.47 -13.79 2.54
CA ARG A 165 -1.79 -13.02 3.76
C ARG A 165 -0.78 -13.24 4.87
N GLU A 166 -0.27 -14.46 5.01
CA GLU A 166 0.82 -14.80 5.95
C GLU A 166 2.09 -14.03 5.59
N ASP A 167 2.46 -13.94 4.30
CA ASP A 167 3.62 -13.16 3.86
C ASP A 167 3.45 -11.66 4.11
N ILE A 168 2.26 -11.09 3.85
CA ILE A 168 1.98 -9.69 4.21
C ILE A 168 2.18 -9.49 5.71
N SER A 169 1.62 -10.39 6.53
CA SER A 169 1.74 -10.31 7.99
C SER A 169 3.20 -10.42 8.45
N LEU A 170 3.97 -11.29 7.81
CA LEU A 170 5.39 -11.46 8.09
C LEU A 170 6.19 -10.20 7.70
N LEU A 171 5.91 -9.59 6.54
CA LEU A 171 6.55 -8.34 6.13
C LEU A 171 6.28 -7.20 7.13
N VAL A 172 5.02 -7.06 7.58
CA VAL A 172 4.63 -6.09 8.62
C VAL A 172 5.40 -6.34 9.92
N GLN A 173 5.47 -7.61 10.36
CA GLN A 173 6.21 -7.98 11.56
C GLN A 173 7.70 -7.65 11.45
N VAL A 174 8.35 -8.06 10.36
CA VAL A 174 9.79 -7.82 10.13
C VAL A 174 10.09 -6.33 10.11
N ARG A 175 9.27 -5.54 9.41
CA ARG A 175 9.40 -4.06 9.43
C ARG A 175 9.25 -3.52 10.84
N GLY A 176 8.27 -3.99 11.60
CA GLY A 176 8.06 -3.59 12.98
C GLY A 176 9.29 -3.87 13.87
N GLU A 177 9.92 -5.02 13.74
CA GLU A 177 11.15 -5.36 14.46
C GLU A 177 12.33 -4.46 14.08
N ILE A 178 12.48 -4.16 12.79
CA ILE A 178 13.52 -3.27 12.28
C ILE A 178 13.35 -1.86 12.85
N VAL A 179 12.15 -1.29 12.75
CA VAL A 179 11.90 0.12 13.08
C VAL A 179 11.85 0.36 14.59
N HIS A 180 11.20 -0.53 15.34
CA HIS A 180 10.98 -0.31 16.78
C HIS A 180 12.09 -0.88 17.66
N LYS A 181 12.78 -1.94 17.22
CA LYS A 181 13.81 -2.61 18.02
C LYS A 181 15.22 -2.40 17.48
N GLY A 182 15.37 -1.86 16.27
CA GLY A 182 16.66 -1.71 15.61
C GLY A 182 17.36 -3.05 15.32
N THR A 183 16.65 -4.17 15.46
CA THR A 183 17.21 -5.52 15.29
C THR A 183 17.19 -5.92 13.82
N THR A 184 18.10 -6.82 13.46
CA THR A 184 18.03 -7.51 12.17
C THR A 184 17.42 -8.88 12.46
N PRO A 185 16.22 -9.19 11.97
CA PRO A 185 15.66 -10.53 12.09
C PRO A 185 16.67 -11.58 11.56
N GLY A 186 16.82 -12.70 12.25
CA GLY A 186 17.93 -13.63 12.06
C GLY A 186 18.07 -14.28 10.67
N ALA A 187 17.07 -14.13 9.80
CA ALA A 187 17.07 -14.65 8.43
C ALA A 187 17.24 -13.55 7.36
N LEU A 188 17.45 -12.28 7.76
CA LEU A 188 17.55 -11.19 6.81
C LEU A 188 18.89 -11.24 6.06
N ASN A 189 18.82 -11.61 4.78
CA ASN A 189 19.97 -11.67 3.87
C ASN A 189 19.57 -11.06 2.51
N LEU A 190 20.57 -10.88 1.62
CA LEU A 190 20.34 -10.28 0.30
C LEU A 190 19.23 -10.96 -0.50
N GLY A 191 19.21 -12.31 -0.51
CA GLY A 191 18.18 -13.09 -1.20
C GLY A 191 16.78 -12.89 -0.59
N GLY A 192 16.71 -12.78 0.73
CA GLY A 192 15.45 -12.51 1.44
C GLY A 192 14.88 -11.12 1.12
N VAL A 193 15.73 -10.08 1.07
CA VAL A 193 15.27 -8.72 0.71
C VAL A 193 14.83 -8.65 -0.76
N ARG A 194 15.57 -9.28 -1.68
CA ARG A 194 15.13 -9.43 -3.08
C ARG A 194 13.79 -10.17 -3.18
N GLY A 195 13.63 -11.24 -2.40
CA GLY A 195 12.37 -11.97 -2.32
C GLY A 195 11.19 -11.11 -1.84
N TRP A 196 11.43 -10.19 -0.89
CA TRP A 196 10.42 -9.21 -0.47
C TRP A 196 10.10 -8.21 -1.57
N ALA A 197 11.08 -7.67 -2.28
CA ALA A 197 10.84 -6.76 -3.40
C ALA A 197 10.02 -7.42 -4.50
N ASP A 198 10.36 -8.66 -4.89
CA ASP A 198 9.61 -9.44 -5.88
C ASP A 198 8.19 -9.78 -5.41
N PHE A 199 8.05 -10.09 -4.13
CA PHE A 199 6.73 -10.36 -3.53
C PHE A 199 5.83 -9.12 -3.59
N VAL A 200 6.34 -7.95 -3.15
CA VAL A 200 5.56 -6.71 -3.14
C VAL A 200 5.21 -6.27 -4.56
N ARG A 201 6.15 -6.33 -5.50
CA ARG A 201 5.89 -6.00 -6.93
C ARG A 201 4.72 -6.80 -7.49
N ARG A 202 4.73 -8.11 -7.28
CA ARG A 202 3.64 -8.97 -7.74
C ARG A 202 2.35 -8.79 -6.94
N LEU A 203 2.45 -8.46 -5.65
CA LEU A 203 1.29 -8.21 -4.80
C LEU A 203 0.54 -6.96 -5.28
N THR A 204 1.24 -5.86 -5.52
CA THR A 204 0.66 -4.61 -6.02
C THR A 204 0.01 -4.79 -7.39
N GLU A 205 0.67 -5.47 -8.34
CA GLU A 205 0.10 -5.79 -9.65
C GLU A 205 -1.20 -6.61 -9.55
N LYS A 206 -1.23 -7.62 -8.67
CA LYS A 206 -2.42 -8.47 -8.49
C LYS A 206 -3.56 -7.76 -7.78
N PHE A 207 -3.22 -6.94 -6.81
CA PHE A 207 -4.18 -6.12 -6.10
C PHE A 207 -4.82 -5.09 -7.04
N ASP A 208 -4.00 -4.43 -7.86
CA ASP A 208 -4.45 -3.49 -8.88
C ASP A 208 -5.42 -4.14 -9.89
N GLY A 209 -5.10 -5.34 -10.36
CA GLY A 209 -6.01 -6.11 -11.19
C GLY A 209 -7.39 -6.33 -10.55
N CYS A 210 -7.45 -6.53 -9.21
CA CYS A 210 -8.73 -6.64 -8.51
C CYS A 210 -9.48 -5.29 -8.48
N LEU A 211 -8.77 -4.16 -8.37
CA LEU A 211 -9.38 -2.83 -8.42
C LEU A 211 -9.91 -2.49 -9.81
N VAL A 212 -9.16 -2.83 -10.86
CA VAL A 212 -9.62 -2.70 -12.26
C VAL A 212 -10.88 -3.53 -12.49
N GLU A 213 -10.89 -4.81 -12.06
CA GLU A 213 -12.09 -5.64 -12.17
C GLU A 213 -13.28 -5.08 -11.38
N PHE A 214 -13.04 -4.45 -10.23
CA PHE A 214 -14.07 -3.79 -9.44
C PHE A 214 -14.66 -2.60 -10.21
N ARG A 215 -13.82 -1.70 -10.74
CA ARG A 215 -14.27 -0.54 -11.54
C ARG A 215 -15.13 -0.95 -12.75
N LEU A 216 -14.85 -2.10 -13.35
CA LEU A 216 -15.62 -2.61 -14.49
C LEU A 216 -16.99 -3.21 -14.12
N LYS A 217 -17.26 -3.44 -12.83
CA LYS A 217 -18.49 -4.07 -12.33
C LYS A 217 -19.48 -3.09 -11.69
N VAL A 218 -19.02 -1.92 -11.37
CA VAL A 218 -19.83 -0.82 -10.83
C VAL A 218 -20.20 0.16 -11.93
#